data_3aff1399914b7cf4c45d75bcb166a908
#
_entry.id   3aff1399914b7cf4c45d75bcb166a908
#
_cell.length_a   1.000
_cell.length_b   1.000
_cell.length_c   1.000
_cell.angle_alpha   90.00
_cell.angle_beta   90.00
_cell.angle_gamma   90.00
#
_symmetry.space_group_name_H-M   'P 1'
#
loop_
_entity.id
_entity.type
_entity.pdbx_description
1 polymer ?
#
loop_
_entity_poly.entity_id
_entity_poly.type
_entity_poly.pdbx_seq_one_letter_code
_entity_poly.pdbx_strand_id
1 'polypeptide(L)'
;PISEIGFAGLGVGAAMVGLRPVIEFMTFSFSLVAFDQVVNNAPNMLTMSGGQFNIPITFRGPNGPAHQLGATHSHATECLYANVPGLKVCTPATPRDAKGLLKTAVRDNNPVLVLESELLYSSKGLIEPAEAELLIPLGEAEVKREGADVTVICYAQTVPLALKAAEQLEEQDISAEVLDLRS
;
A
#
# COMPACT_ATOMS: atom_id res chain seq x y z
N PRO A 1 8.74 20.50 -13.22
CA PRO A 1 10.03 20.14 -12.63
C PRO A 1 9.97 18.82 -11.90
N ILE A 2 11.07 18.08 -11.88
CA ILE A 2 11.23 16.90 -11.04
C ILE A 2 11.57 17.41 -9.64
N SER A 3 10.67 17.23 -8.67
CA SER A 3 10.78 17.89 -7.36
C SER A 3 10.11 17.08 -6.23
N GLU A 4 10.24 15.76 -6.29
CA GLU A 4 9.63 14.83 -5.32
C GLU A 4 10.06 15.14 -3.89
N ILE A 5 11.30 15.47 -3.66
CA ILE A 5 11.80 15.90 -2.34
C ILE A 5 11.07 17.15 -1.83
N GLY A 6 10.79 18.11 -2.74
CA GLY A 6 10.13 19.37 -2.39
C GLY A 6 8.66 19.15 -2.02
N PHE A 7 7.87 18.48 -2.86
CA PHE A 7 6.46 18.30 -2.57
C PHE A 7 6.20 17.28 -1.44
N ALA A 8 7.04 16.25 -1.29
CA ALA A 8 6.94 15.34 -0.16
C ALA A 8 7.25 16.05 1.15
N GLY A 9 8.32 16.87 1.18
CA GLY A 9 8.65 17.69 2.35
C GLY A 9 7.57 18.73 2.69
N LEU A 10 6.97 19.35 1.69
CA LEU A 10 5.80 20.23 1.88
C LEU A 10 4.64 19.46 2.53
N GLY A 11 4.38 18.21 2.08
CA GLY A 11 3.37 17.34 2.67
C GLY A 11 3.67 17.01 4.13
N VAL A 12 4.90 16.66 4.47
CA VAL A 12 5.32 16.40 5.87
C VAL A 12 5.08 17.64 6.72
N GLY A 13 5.52 18.82 6.26
CA GLY A 13 5.31 20.09 6.98
C GLY A 13 3.82 20.44 7.15
N ALA A 14 3.00 20.17 6.13
CA ALA A 14 1.55 20.37 6.20
C ALA A 14 0.90 19.43 7.24
N ALA A 15 1.37 18.18 7.33
CA ALA A 15 0.91 17.24 8.33
C ALA A 15 1.26 17.69 9.77
N MET A 16 2.45 18.26 9.98
CA MET A 16 2.89 18.80 11.29
C MET A 16 1.95 19.90 11.81
N VAL A 17 1.31 20.65 10.92
CA VAL A 17 0.34 21.71 11.30
C VAL A 17 -1.11 21.24 11.30
N GLY A 18 -1.33 19.91 11.26
CA GLY A 18 -2.66 19.28 11.46
C GLY A 18 -3.46 19.03 10.19
N LEU A 19 -2.88 19.21 9.01
CA LEU A 19 -3.51 18.79 7.77
C LEU A 19 -3.31 17.28 7.55
N ARG A 20 -4.11 16.70 6.65
CA ARG A 20 -4.01 15.29 6.22
C ARG A 20 -3.68 15.22 4.72
N PRO A 21 -2.44 15.52 4.32
CA PRO A 21 -2.08 15.53 2.92
C PRO A 21 -2.04 14.12 2.34
N VAL A 22 -2.45 14.03 1.07
CA VAL A 22 -2.26 12.84 0.24
C VAL A 22 -1.25 13.23 -0.83
N ILE A 23 -0.09 12.61 -0.79
CA ILE A 23 1.01 12.85 -1.72
C ILE A 23 1.06 11.69 -2.70
N GLU A 24 0.91 12.01 -3.99
CA GLU A 24 1.00 11.01 -5.06
C GLU A 24 2.36 11.08 -5.74
N PHE A 25 3.03 9.93 -5.82
CA PHE A 25 4.14 9.73 -6.75
C PHE A 25 3.59 9.14 -8.04
N MET A 26 3.95 9.72 -9.18
CA MET A 26 3.49 9.27 -10.50
C MET A 26 3.87 7.79 -10.76
N THR A 27 5.03 7.36 -10.26
CA THR A 27 5.42 5.99 -9.98
C THR A 27 6.23 5.98 -8.68
N PHE A 28 6.03 4.97 -7.85
CA PHE A 28 6.74 4.86 -6.58
C PHE A 28 8.25 4.67 -6.73
N SER A 29 8.72 4.29 -7.92
CA SER A 29 10.15 4.31 -8.27
C SER A 29 10.79 5.67 -8.02
N PHE A 30 10.06 6.77 -8.22
CA PHE A 30 10.58 8.13 -7.98
C PHE A 30 10.37 8.64 -6.56
N SER A 31 9.73 7.88 -5.68
CA SER A 31 9.76 8.17 -4.25
C SER A 31 11.19 8.13 -3.70
N LEU A 32 12.12 7.44 -4.39
CA LEU A 32 13.54 7.44 -4.06
C LEU A 32 14.18 8.83 -4.12
N VAL A 33 13.68 9.75 -4.95
CA VAL A 33 14.12 11.15 -4.98
C VAL A 33 13.73 11.90 -3.70
N ALA A 34 12.61 11.46 -3.06
CA ALA A 34 12.12 12.01 -1.80
C ALA A 34 12.43 11.11 -0.60
N PHE A 35 13.36 10.19 -0.73
CA PHE A 35 13.60 9.12 0.24
C PHE A 35 13.76 9.65 1.68
N ASP A 36 14.55 10.69 1.87
CA ASP A 36 14.74 11.32 3.19
C ASP A 36 13.42 11.80 3.81
N GLN A 37 12.53 12.38 3.01
CA GLN A 37 11.23 12.85 3.49
C GLN A 37 10.33 11.70 3.92
N VAL A 38 10.36 10.58 3.19
CA VAL A 38 9.51 9.42 3.44
C VAL A 38 10.02 8.57 4.59
N VAL A 39 11.34 8.28 4.66
CA VAL A 39 11.90 7.32 5.63
C VAL A 39 12.51 7.96 6.87
N ASN A 40 12.88 9.23 6.80
CA ASN A 40 13.52 9.93 7.91
C ASN A 40 12.58 10.96 8.55
N ASN A 41 12.06 11.90 7.77
CA ASN A 41 11.25 12.98 8.35
C ASN A 41 9.84 12.49 8.75
N ALA A 42 9.10 11.84 7.88
CA ALA A 42 7.72 11.45 8.19
C ALA A 42 7.61 10.51 9.39
N PRO A 43 8.33 9.36 9.47
CA PRO A 43 8.13 8.40 10.57
C PRO A 43 8.75 8.83 11.90
N ASN A 44 9.81 9.64 11.88
CA ASN A 44 10.56 9.97 13.09
C ASN A 44 10.08 11.24 13.81
N MET A 45 9.34 12.11 13.14
CA MET A 45 8.97 13.41 13.70
C MET A 45 8.16 13.31 15.00
N LEU A 46 7.28 12.32 15.12
CA LEU A 46 6.55 12.08 16.38
C LEU A 46 7.51 11.83 17.55
N THR A 47 8.48 10.95 17.36
CA THR A 47 9.49 10.64 18.39
C THR A 47 10.44 11.81 18.63
N MET A 48 10.94 12.44 17.57
CA MET A 48 11.87 13.59 17.65
C MET A 48 11.25 14.80 18.33
N SER A 49 9.94 14.98 18.21
CA SER A 49 9.22 16.09 18.87
C SER A 49 8.75 15.75 20.30
N GLY A 50 9.07 14.57 20.82
CA GLY A 50 8.55 14.14 22.12
C GLY A 50 7.04 13.96 22.13
N GLY A 51 6.46 13.52 21.00
CA GLY A 51 5.03 13.27 20.87
C GLY A 51 4.17 14.48 20.48
N GLN A 52 4.79 15.62 20.16
CA GLN A 52 4.06 16.86 19.87
C GLN A 52 3.45 16.89 18.46
N PHE A 53 4.11 16.27 17.48
CA PHE A 53 3.66 16.28 16.08
C PHE A 53 3.30 14.88 15.58
N ASN A 54 2.01 14.64 15.36
CA ASN A 54 1.57 13.54 14.53
C ASN A 54 1.84 13.90 13.06
N ILE A 55 2.11 12.87 12.24
CA ILE A 55 2.32 13.05 10.80
C ILE A 55 1.27 12.24 10.03
N PRO A 56 0.02 12.70 9.99
CA PRO A 56 -1.09 12.01 9.30
C PRO A 56 -1.01 12.22 7.79
N ILE A 57 0.04 11.70 7.17
CA ILE A 57 0.30 11.79 5.74
C ILE A 57 0.08 10.46 5.06
N THR A 58 -0.55 10.49 3.88
CA THR A 58 -0.66 9.32 3.02
C THR A 58 0.19 9.54 1.78
N PHE A 59 1.14 8.63 1.55
CA PHE A 59 1.86 8.55 0.28
C PHE A 59 1.22 7.45 -0.56
N ARG A 60 0.93 7.71 -1.84
CA ARG A 60 0.34 6.71 -2.74
C ARG A 60 0.96 6.76 -4.12
N GLY A 61 0.78 5.70 -4.88
CA GLY A 61 1.14 5.66 -6.30
C GLY A 61 1.40 4.26 -6.83
N PRO A 62 1.56 4.14 -8.16
CA PRO A 62 1.87 2.87 -8.82
C PRO A 62 3.23 2.32 -8.37
N ASN A 63 3.29 1.02 -8.08
CA ASN A 63 4.46 0.34 -7.57
C ASN A 63 4.59 -1.05 -8.21
N GLY A 64 5.81 -1.50 -8.40
CA GLY A 64 6.12 -2.79 -9.01
C GLY A 64 6.08 -2.76 -10.53
N PRO A 65 5.93 -3.92 -11.19
CA PRO A 65 5.91 -4.02 -12.63
C PRO A 65 4.71 -3.28 -13.23
N ALA A 66 4.95 -2.65 -14.37
CA ALA A 66 4.00 -1.87 -15.13
C ALA A 66 3.99 -2.32 -16.60
N HIS A 67 3.23 -1.61 -17.44
CA HIS A 67 3.09 -1.93 -18.85
C HIS A 67 4.30 -1.47 -19.68
N GLN A 68 5.43 -2.19 -19.58
CA GLN A 68 6.64 -1.99 -20.40
C GLN A 68 7.31 -0.61 -20.27
N LEU A 69 7.28 -0.02 -19.08
CA LEU A 69 7.89 1.29 -18.81
C LEU A 69 9.41 1.23 -18.57
N GLY A 70 10.00 0.03 -18.54
CA GLY A 70 11.43 -0.18 -18.31
C GLY A 70 11.82 -0.24 -16.84
N ALA A 71 13.09 -0.56 -16.58
CA ALA A 71 13.60 -0.91 -15.25
C ALA A 71 13.44 0.22 -14.21
N THR A 72 13.68 1.48 -14.60
CA THR A 72 13.61 2.63 -13.68
C THR A 72 12.19 2.98 -13.21
N HIS A 73 11.15 2.36 -13.80
CA HIS A 73 9.74 2.59 -13.48
C HIS A 73 9.04 1.31 -12.98
N SER A 74 9.79 0.30 -12.57
CA SER A 74 9.24 -1.01 -12.24
C SER A 74 9.77 -1.56 -10.91
N HIS A 75 10.21 -0.70 -10.00
CA HIS A 75 10.67 -1.11 -8.68
C HIS A 75 9.49 -1.56 -7.81
N ALA A 76 9.67 -2.70 -7.15
CA ALA A 76 8.81 -3.16 -6.06
C ALA A 76 9.42 -2.67 -4.73
N THR A 77 8.83 -1.65 -4.14
CA THR A 77 9.43 -0.91 -3.02
C THR A 77 8.89 -1.32 -1.65
N GLU A 78 8.01 -2.31 -1.58
CA GLU A 78 7.33 -2.73 -0.36
C GLU A 78 8.33 -3.06 0.77
N CYS A 79 9.29 -3.94 0.48
CA CYS A 79 10.29 -4.34 1.47
C CYS A 79 11.19 -3.17 1.92
N LEU A 80 11.42 -2.20 1.06
CA LEU A 80 12.23 -1.03 1.39
C LEU A 80 11.56 -0.19 2.47
N TYR A 81 10.25 0.06 2.32
CA TYR A 81 9.50 0.92 3.24
C TYR A 81 8.91 0.16 4.44
N ALA A 82 8.53 -1.10 4.27
CA ALA A 82 8.02 -1.92 5.38
C ALA A 82 9.07 -2.19 6.47
N ASN A 83 10.36 -2.04 6.14
CA ASN A 83 11.45 -2.18 7.09
C ASN A 83 11.72 -0.90 7.91
N VAL A 84 10.97 0.17 7.70
CA VAL A 84 11.18 1.46 8.39
C VAL A 84 10.19 1.60 9.56
N PRO A 85 10.67 1.60 10.81
CA PRO A 85 9.80 1.82 11.97
C PRO A 85 9.06 3.15 11.88
N GLY A 86 7.76 3.13 12.19
CA GLY A 86 6.91 4.33 12.12
C GLY A 86 6.19 4.53 10.79
N LEU A 87 6.57 3.82 9.72
CA LEU A 87 5.78 3.74 8.49
C LEU A 87 4.80 2.56 8.56
N LYS A 88 3.63 2.75 7.97
CA LYS A 88 2.69 1.67 7.65
C LYS A 88 2.63 1.53 6.14
N VAL A 89 2.65 0.29 5.65
CA VAL A 89 2.64 0.00 4.21
C VAL A 89 1.45 -0.89 3.91
N CYS A 90 0.66 -0.55 2.89
CA CYS A 90 -0.41 -1.40 2.41
C CYS A 90 -0.37 -1.54 0.88
N THR A 91 -0.81 -2.71 0.42
CA THR A 91 -0.70 -3.16 -0.97
C THR A 91 -2.03 -3.74 -1.43
N PRO A 92 -3.00 -2.90 -1.82
CA PRO A 92 -4.32 -3.37 -2.21
C PRO A 92 -4.29 -4.31 -3.42
N ALA A 93 -5.04 -5.41 -3.34
CA ALA A 93 -5.15 -6.40 -4.41
C ALA A 93 -6.49 -6.34 -5.16
N THR A 94 -7.52 -5.78 -4.57
CA THR A 94 -8.88 -5.68 -5.13
C THR A 94 -9.40 -4.24 -5.10
N PRO A 95 -10.43 -3.90 -5.91
CA PRO A 95 -11.10 -2.59 -5.80
C PRO A 95 -11.65 -2.30 -4.40
N ARG A 96 -12.13 -3.33 -3.69
CA ARG A 96 -12.60 -3.21 -2.31
C ARG A 96 -11.45 -2.85 -1.36
N ASP A 97 -10.31 -3.53 -1.49
CA ASP A 97 -9.12 -3.24 -0.69
C ASP A 97 -8.59 -1.83 -0.99
N ALA A 98 -8.52 -1.44 -2.26
CA ALA A 98 -8.06 -0.10 -2.66
C ALA A 98 -8.91 1.00 -2.02
N LYS A 99 -10.25 0.88 -2.06
CA LYS A 99 -11.17 1.84 -1.41
C LYS A 99 -11.00 1.83 0.12
N GLY A 100 -11.02 0.65 0.73
CA GLY A 100 -11.04 0.53 2.20
C GLY A 100 -9.71 0.91 2.84
N LEU A 101 -8.60 0.42 2.31
CA LEU A 101 -7.25 0.71 2.82
C LEU A 101 -6.88 2.19 2.63
N LEU A 102 -7.18 2.80 1.46
CA LEU A 102 -6.91 4.22 1.24
C LEU A 102 -7.73 5.10 2.20
N LYS A 103 -9.01 4.79 2.43
CA LYS A 103 -9.84 5.52 3.40
C LYS A 103 -9.29 5.38 4.82
N THR A 104 -8.80 4.21 5.20
CA THR A 104 -8.16 3.99 6.49
C THR A 104 -6.83 4.75 6.58
N ALA A 105 -6.00 4.71 5.53
CA ALA A 105 -4.73 5.42 5.47
C ALA A 105 -4.90 6.92 5.70
N VAL A 106 -5.86 7.56 5.03
CA VAL A 106 -6.14 9.00 5.20
C VAL A 106 -6.61 9.35 6.63
N ARG A 107 -7.20 8.39 7.35
CA ARG A 107 -7.66 8.59 8.74
C ARG A 107 -6.62 8.25 9.79
N ASP A 108 -5.55 7.57 9.43
CA ASP A 108 -4.47 7.23 10.36
C ASP A 108 -3.70 8.50 10.79
N ASN A 109 -3.24 8.53 12.03
CA ASN A 109 -2.45 9.64 12.56
C ASN A 109 -0.94 9.48 12.30
N ASN A 110 -0.54 8.38 11.68
CA ASN A 110 0.84 8.09 11.31
C ASN A 110 1.00 8.09 9.79
N PRO A 111 2.23 8.15 9.28
CA PRO A 111 2.50 8.03 7.85
C PRO A 111 2.10 6.65 7.32
N VAL A 112 1.33 6.63 6.23
CA VAL A 112 0.90 5.40 5.55
C VAL A 112 1.26 5.48 4.08
N LEU A 113 1.86 4.40 3.57
CA LEU A 113 2.15 4.20 2.15
C LEU A 113 1.11 3.26 1.56
N VAL A 114 0.44 3.69 0.49
CA VAL A 114 -0.49 2.87 -0.29
C VAL A 114 0.18 2.57 -1.63
N LEU A 115 0.78 1.38 -1.73
CA LEU A 115 1.55 0.93 -2.88
C LEU A 115 0.63 0.17 -3.84
N GLU A 116 0.27 0.80 -4.93
CA GLU A 116 -0.74 0.31 -5.86
C GLU A 116 -0.09 -0.45 -7.02
N SER A 117 -0.60 -1.62 -7.36
CA SER A 117 -0.15 -2.32 -8.58
C SER A 117 -0.82 -1.74 -9.81
N GLU A 118 -0.04 -1.16 -10.73
CA GLU A 118 -0.56 -0.63 -11.99
C GLU A 118 -1.26 -1.71 -12.83
N LEU A 119 -0.78 -2.96 -12.77
CA LEU A 119 -1.39 -4.08 -13.48
C LEU A 119 -2.82 -4.39 -13.02
N LEU A 120 -3.21 -3.92 -11.83
CA LEU A 120 -4.55 -4.12 -11.26
C LEU A 120 -5.49 -2.94 -11.51
N TYR A 121 -5.06 -1.81 -12.08
CA TYR A 121 -5.91 -0.63 -12.26
C TYR A 121 -7.16 -0.86 -13.13
N SER A 122 -7.10 -1.81 -14.05
CA SER A 122 -8.26 -2.20 -14.86
C SER A 122 -9.17 -3.25 -14.22
N SER A 123 -8.80 -3.75 -13.03
CA SER A 123 -9.56 -4.78 -12.32
C SER A 123 -10.94 -4.26 -11.91
N LYS A 124 -11.94 -5.15 -11.99
CA LYS A 124 -13.31 -4.86 -11.58
C LYS A 124 -13.70 -5.76 -10.42
N GLY A 125 -14.47 -5.24 -9.50
CA GLY A 125 -14.98 -6.00 -8.35
C GLY A 125 -16.16 -5.31 -7.70
N LEU A 126 -16.86 -6.06 -6.85
CA LEU A 126 -17.96 -5.50 -6.05
C LEU A 126 -17.38 -4.59 -4.97
N ILE A 127 -18.05 -3.47 -4.79
CA ILE A 127 -17.74 -2.49 -3.74
C ILE A 127 -19.02 -2.28 -2.93
N GLU A 128 -18.86 -2.16 -1.61
CA GLU A 128 -19.96 -1.83 -0.69
C GLU A 128 -20.73 -0.57 -1.16
N PRO A 129 -22.03 -0.48 -0.89
CA PRO A 129 -22.83 0.70 -1.21
C PRO A 129 -22.17 2.01 -0.75
N ALA A 130 -22.43 3.10 -1.45
CA ALA A 130 -21.80 4.38 -1.16
C ALA A 130 -22.12 4.91 0.23
N GLU A 131 -23.28 4.56 0.80
CA GLU A 131 -23.71 4.91 2.15
C GLU A 131 -22.97 4.13 3.24
N ALA A 132 -22.42 2.95 2.91
CA ALA A 132 -21.65 2.18 3.87
C ALA A 132 -20.25 2.73 4.05
N GLU A 133 -19.83 2.94 5.29
CA GLU A 133 -18.45 3.29 5.61
C GLU A 133 -17.58 2.04 5.47
N LEU A 134 -16.85 1.96 4.34
CA LEU A 134 -15.89 0.88 4.12
C LEU A 134 -14.52 1.30 4.64
N LEU A 135 -14.12 0.77 5.77
CA LEU A 135 -12.77 0.88 6.34
C LEU A 135 -12.19 -0.52 6.49
N ILE A 136 -10.97 -0.71 6.03
CA ILE A 136 -10.21 -1.95 6.24
C ILE A 136 -9.07 -1.64 7.19
N PRO A 137 -8.98 -2.33 8.34
CA PRO A 137 -7.90 -2.12 9.29
C PRO A 137 -6.53 -2.41 8.67
N LEU A 138 -5.51 -1.62 9.04
CA LEU A 138 -4.12 -1.90 8.72
C LEU A 138 -3.56 -2.93 9.69
N GLY A 139 -2.71 -3.84 9.21
CA GLY A 139 -2.12 -4.91 10.01
C GLY A 139 -2.98 -6.19 10.07
N GLU A 140 -4.02 -6.28 9.25
CA GLU A 140 -4.89 -7.46 9.18
C GLU A 140 -4.86 -8.08 7.78
N ALA A 141 -4.39 -9.32 7.70
CA ALA A 141 -4.46 -10.13 6.48
C ALA A 141 -5.90 -10.61 6.21
N GLU A 142 -6.17 -11.05 4.98
CA GLU A 142 -7.45 -11.62 4.58
C GLU A 142 -7.25 -12.98 3.92
N VAL A 143 -8.01 -13.99 4.37
CA VAL A 143 -8.12 -15.25 3.66
C VAL A 143 -9.03 -15.04 2.44
N LYS A 144 -8.42 -15.00 1.25
CA LYS A 144 -9.15 -14.86 -0.03
C LYS A 144 -9.76 -16.18 -0.49
N ARG A 145 -9.18 -17.28 -0.06
CA ARG A 145 -9.65 -18.64 -0.33
C ARG A 145 -9.25 -19.55 0.83
N GLU A 146 -10.19 -20.30 1.37
CA GLU A 146 -9.92 -21.33 2.37
C GLU A 146 -9.26 -22.55 1.71
N GLY A 147 -8.39 -23.25 2.45
CA GLY A 147 -7.74 -24.46 2.02
C GLY A 147 -7.11 -25.20 3.21
N ALA A 148 -6.76 -26.47 3.02
CA ALA A 148 -6.29 -27.34 4.12
C ALA A 148 -4.91 -27.98 3.90
N ASP A 149 -4.42 -28.07 2.66
CA ASP A 149 -3.18 -28.79 2.35
C ASP A 149 -1.97 -27.88 2.25
N VAL A 150 -2.15 -26.65 1.72
CA VAL A 150 -1.06 -25.67 1.56
C VAL A 150 -1.60 -24.26 1.70
N THR A 151 -0.82 -23.36 2.32
CA THR A 151 -1.13 -21.93 2.40
C THR A 151 -0.21 -21.15 1.47
N VAL A 152 -0.80 -20.37 0.56
CA VAL A 152 -0.08 -19.44 -0.32
C VAL A 152 -0.22 -18.03 0.26
N ILE A 153 0.87 -17.50 0.81
CA ILE A 153 0.93 -16.13 1.35
C ILE A 153 1.35 -15.19 0.21
N CYS A 154 0.55 -14.17 -0.05
CA CYS A 154 0.76 -13.27 -1.18
C CYS A 154 0.27 -11.84 -0.87
N TYR A 155 0.47 -10.91 -1.78
CA TYR A 155 -0.02 -9.54 -1.70
C TYR A 155 -0.06 -8.88 -3.08
N ALA A 156 -0.78 -7.76 -3.21
CA ALA A 156 -0.89 -6.97 -4.43
C ALA A 156 -1.24 -7.83 -5.66
N GLN A 157 -0.51 -7.67 -6.75
CA GLN A 157 -0.70 -8.36 -8.02
C GLN A 157 -0.50 -9.88 -7.97
N THR A 158 0.17 -10.40 -6.94
CA THR A 158 0.35 -11.85 -6.80
C THR A 158 -0.90 -12.55 -6.27
N VAL A 159 -1.85 -11.82 -5.68
CA VAL A 159 -3.12 -12.38 -5.18
C VAL A 159 -3.96 -13.02 -6.29
N PRO A 160 -4.29 -12.34 -7.39
CA PRO A 160 -5.04 -12.99 -8.47
C PRO A 160 -4.26 -14.13 -9.15
N LEU A 161 -2.94 -14.10 -9.13
CA LEU A 161 -2.11 -15.21 -9.62
C LEU A 161 -2.20 -16.42 -8.67
N ALA A 162 -2.12 -16.20 -7.36
CA ALA A 162 -2.26 -17.24 -6.34
C ALA A 162 -3.65 -17.91 -6.39
N LEU A 163 -4.72 -17.12 -6.59
CA LEU A 163 -6.08 -17.65 -6.74
C LEU A 163 -6.21 -18.57 -7.96
N LYS A 164 -5.66 -18.17 -9.11
CA LYS A 164 -5.62 -19.03 -10.30
C LYS A 164 -4.79 -20.31 -10.09
N ALA A 165 -3.66 -20.21 -9.40
CA ALA A 165 -2.86 -21.38 -9.05
C ALA A 165 -3.63 -22.32 -8.12
N ALA A 166 -4.36 -21.79 -7.15
CA ALA A 166 -5.20 -22.58 -6.24
C ALA A 166 -6.34 -23.32 -6.99
N GLU A 167 -6.93 -22.70 -8.00
CA GLU A 167 -7.92 -23.38 -8.88
C GLU A 167 -7.29 -24.57 -9.62
N GLN A 168 -6.05 -24.41 -10.14
CA GLN A 168 -5.34 -25.50 -10.83
C GLN A 168 -4.88 -26.62 -9.88
N LEU A 169 -4.56 -26.29 -8.62
CA LEU A 169 -4.24 -27.27 -7.58
C LEU A 169 -5.47 -28.10 -7.18
N GLU A 170 -6.65 -27.48 -7.14
CA GLU A 170 -7.89 -28.20 -6.85
C GLU A 170 -8.23 -29.27 -7.91
N GLU A 171 -7.85 -29.06 -9.19
CA GLU A 171 -7.95 -30.08 -10.24
C GLU A 171 -7.06 -31.31 -9.96
N GLN A 172 -6.10 -31.19 -9.03
CA GLN A 172 -5.17 -32.23 -8.60
C GLN A 172 -5.47 -32.73 -7.17
N ASP A 173 -6.69 -32.45 -6.66
CA ASP A 173 -7.11 -32.78 -5.29
C ASP A 173 -6.25 -32.14 -4.19
N ILE A 174 -5.62 -30.98 -4.46
CA ILE A 174 -4.85 -30.19 -3.48
C ILE A 174 -5.65 -28.95 -3.10
N SER A 175 -6.03 -28.86 -1.83
CA SER A 175 -6.78 -27.74 -1.25
C SER A 175 -5.84 -26.62 -0.79
N ALA A 176 -5.74 -25.55 -1.59
CA ALA A 176 -4.84 -24.43 -1.30
C ALA A 176 -5.60 -23.25 -0.67
N GLU A 177 -5.13 -22.83 0.52
CA GLU A 177 -5.49 -21.55 1.12
C GLU A 177 -4.71 -20.41 0.45
N VAL A 178 -5.37 -19.28 0.22
CA VAL A 178 -4.73 -18.05 -0.28
C VAL A 178 -4.92 -16.95 0.74
N LEU A 179 -3.81 -16.50 1.33
CA LEU A 179 -3.77 -15.46 2.35
C LEU A 179 -3.16 -14.18 1.76
N ASP A 180 -3.95 -13.13 1.68
CA ASP A 180 -3.52 -11.78 1.24
C ASP A 180 -3.09 -10.97 2.46
N LEU A 181 -1.81 -10.57 2.52
CA LEU A 181 -1.27 -9.80 3.63
C LEU A 181 -1.87 -8.39 3.73
N ARG A 182 -2.22 -7.76 2.63
CA ARG A 182 -2.77 -6.40 2.50
C ARG A 182 -1.91 -5.28 3.09
N SER A 183 -1.32 -5.46 4.29
CA SER A 183 -0.52 -4.45 5.00
C SER A 183 0.45 -5.06 6.00
#